data_b58c37192d1acb621039e17d90c12d34
#
_entry.id   b58c37192d1acb621039e17d90c12d34
#
_cell.length_a   1.000
_cell.length_b   1.000
_cell.length_c   1.000
_cell.angle_alpha   90.00
_cell.angle_beta   90.00
_cell.angle_gamma   90.00
#
_symmetry.space_group_name_H-M   'P 1'
#
loop_
_entity.id
_entity.type
_entity.pdbx_description
1 polymer ?
#
loop_
_entity_poly.entity_id
_entity_poly.type
_entity_poly.pdbx_seq_one_letter_code
_entity_poly.pdbx_strand_id
1 'polypeptide(L)'
;SCKKEKETIAAIVVKNDAGLPISHARVVLHAMPLKNSLYTYNPDNYDTFDYMIKSNLDTVYSAQGQISDIFVADWTDDNGRAEFTLPLGMILNVSALWQVDNNIERMGANIINIKEGEITTQVVEIRN
;
A
#
# COMPACT_ATOMS: atom_id res chain seq x y z
N SER A 1 -2.82 -5.86 37.75
CA SER A 1 -1.64 -5.76 36.90
C SER A 1 -2.00 -5.28 35.50
N CYS A 2 -1.36 -4.26 35.06
CA CYS A 2 -1.56 -3.75 33.71
C CYS A 2 -0.93 -4.69 32.69
N LYS A 3 -1.76 -5.48 32.01
CA LYS A 3 -1.29 -6.17 30.82
C LYS A 3 -1.05 -5.11 29.75
N LYS A 4 0.17 -5.05 29.27
CA LYS A 4 0.49 -4.22 28.13
C LYS A 4 -0.28 -4.77 26.92
N GLU A 5 -1.14 -3.97 26.34
CA GLU A 5 -1.86 -4.36 25.14
C GLU A 5 -0.86 -4.58 24.01
N LYS A 6 -1.07 -5.62 23.24
CA LYS A 6 -0.26 -5.89 22.05
C LYS A 6 -0.60 -4.86 20.98
N GLU A 7 0.41 -4.38 20.31
CA GLU A 7 0.23 -3.47 19.19
C GLU A 7 -0.45 -4.16 18.02
N THR A 8 -1.22 -3.39 17.28
CA THR A 8 -1.82 -3.79 16.02
C THR A 8 -0.91 -3.32 14.89
N ILE A 9 -0.30 -4.26 14.20
CA ILE A 9 0.71 -3.95 13.19
C ILE A 9 0.33 -4.55 11.85
N ALA A 10 0.39 -3.73 10.81
CA ALA A 10 0.30 -4.17 9.42
C ALA A 10 1.71 -4.25 8.84
N ALA A 11 2.12 -5.43 8.42
CA ALA A 11 3.41 -5.64 7.78
C ALA A 11 3.18 -5.93 6.31
N ILE A 12 3.71 -5.10 5.44
CA ILE A 12 3.57 -5.24 4.00
C ILE A 12 4.91 -5.70 3.43
N VAL A 13 4.90 -6.80 2.69
CA VAL A 13 6.09 -7.32 2.02
C VAL A 13 5.88 -7.17 0.52
N VAL A 14 6.74 -6.39 -0.11
CA VAL A 14 6.68 -6.13 -1.55
C VAL A 14 7.69 -7.01 -2.26
N LYS A 15 7.23 -7.78 -3.22
CA LYS A 15 8.05 -8.71 -4.00
C LYS A 15 7.77 -8.53 -5.50
N ASN A 16 8.74 -8.90 -6.31
CA ASN A 16 8.51 -9.00 -7.74
C ASN A 16 7.88 -10.37 -8.09
N ASP A 17 7.59 -10.59 -9.36
CA ASP A 17 6.98 -11.83 -9.84
C ASP A 17 7.91 -13.06 -9.73
N ALA A 18 9.20 -12.85 -9.48
CA ALA A 18 10.16 -13.93 -9.19
C ALA A 18 10.26 -14.23 -7.69
N GLY A 19 9.50 -13.52 -6.84
CA GLY A 19 9.52 -13.71 -5.39
C GLY A 19 10.64 -12.98 -4.68
N LEU A 20 11.37 -12.12 -5.35
CA LEU A 20 12.46 -11.35 -4.74
C LEU A 20 11.93 -10.09 -4.09
N PRO A 21 12.44 -9.71 -2.91
CA PRO A 21 12.01 -8.49 -2.23
C PRO A 21 12.38 -7.23 -3.01
N ILE A 22 11.51 -6.23 -2.96
CA ILE A 22 11.77 -4.94 -3.58
C ILE A 22 11.99 -3.92 -2.47
N SER A 23 13.22 -3.42 -2.36
CA SER A 23 13.54 -2.36 -1.44
C SER A 23 13.16 -1.00 -2.02
N HIS A 24 12.90 -0.05 -1.13
CA HIS A 24 12.60 1.33 -1.49
C HIS A 24 11.37 1.47 -2.40
N ALA A 25 10.38 0.61 -2.17
CA ALA A 25 9.06 0.75 -2.76
C ALA A 25 8.18 1.59 -1.83
N ARG A 26 7.38 2.47 -2.40
CA ARG A 26 6.44 3.28 -1.62
C ARG A 26 5.18 2.44 -1.35
N VAL A 27 4.87 2.22 -0.09
CA VAL A 27 3.69 1.47 0.34
C VAL A 27 2.70 2.43 0.96
N VAL A 28 1.46 2.33 0.52
CA VAL A 28 0.35 3.17 0.99
C VAL A 28 -0.78 2.27 1.45
N LEU A 29 -1.26 2.48 2.67
CA LEU A 29 -2.50 1.90 3.17
C LEU A 29 -3.59 2.97 3.14
N HIS A 30 -4.74 2.63 2.58
CA HIS A 30 -5.83 3.59 2.42
C HIS A 30 -7.19 2.91 2.49
N ALA A 31 -8.23 3.69 2.82
CA ALA A 31 -9.58 3.16 3.00
C ALA A 31 -10.38 3.07 1.70
N MET A 32 -9.95 3.74 0.64
CA MET A 32 -10.71 3.73 -0.62
C MET A 32 -10.70 2.35 -1.25
N PRO A 33 -11.88 1.79 -1.57
CA PRO A 33 -11.96 0.47 -2.16
C PRO A 33 -11.43 0.46 -3.59
N LEU A 34 -10.85 -0.68 -3.97
CA LEU A 34 -10.57 -0.96 -5.36
C LEU A 34 -11.88 -1.36 -6.03
N LYS A 35 -12.32 -0.65 -7.05
CA LYS A 35 -13.50 -1.04 -7.82
C LYS A 35 -13.19 -2.12 -8.83
N ASN A 36 -12.00 -2.11 -9.37
CA ASN A 36 -11.55 -3.10 -10.36
C ASN A 36 -10.31 -3.80 -9.86
N SER A 37 -10.24 -5.09 -10.14
CA SER A 37 -9.05 -5.88 -9.83
C SER A 37 -7.86 -5.52 -10.72
N LEU A 38 -8.10 -4.85 -11.83
CA LEU A 38 -7.07 -4.35 -12.73
C LEU A 38 -6.78 -2.90 -12.37
N TYR A 39 -5.65 -2.72 -11.77
CA TYR A 39 -5.20 -1.44 -11.29
C TYR A 39 -3.86 -1.14 -11.96
N THR A 40 -3.87 -0.15 -12.82
CA THR A 40 -2.67 0.27 -13.54
C THR A 40 -2.36 1.72 -13.19
N TYR A 41 -1.21 1.94 -12.62
CA TYR A 41 -0.75 3.30 -12.36
C TYR A 41 -0.25 3.92 -13.66
N ASN A 42 -0.79 5.09 -13.99
CA ASN A 42 -0.31 5.88 -15.11
C ASN A 42 -0.22 7.34 -14.65
N PRO A 43 0.98 7.87 -14.44
CA PRO A 43 1.15 9.22 -13.93
C PRO A 43 0.63 10.30 -14.88
N ASP A 44 0.50 9.99 -16.17
CA ASP A 44 0.07 10.96 -17.17
C ASP A 44 -1.44 10.92 -17.44
N ASN A 45 -2.14 9.93 -16.91
CA ASN A 45 -3.55 9.75 -17.18
C ASN A 45 -4.31 9.24 -15.95
N TYR A 46 -4.61 10.16 -15.05
CA TYR A 46 -5.33 9.86 -13.83
C TYR A 46 -6.81 9.50 -14.04
N ASP A 47 -7.35 9.77 -15.21
CA ASP A 47 -8.76 9.55 -15.51
C ASP A 47 -9.14 8.08 -15.64
N THR A 48 -8.16 7.19 -15.72
CA THR A 48 -8.39 5.75 -15.90
C THR A 48 -8.55 4.98 -14.60
N PHE A 49 -8.44 5.65 -13.45
CA PHE A 49 -8.48 4.98 -12.15
C PHE A 49 -9.75 5.30 -11.39
N ASP A 50 -10.21 4.33 -10.60
CA ASP A 50 -11.29 4.53 -9.63
C ASP A 50 -10.84 5.41 -8.46
N TYR A 51 -9.56 5.42 -8.19
CA TYR A 51 -8.91 6.35 -7.28
C TYR A 51 -7.50 6.66 -7.81
N MET A 52 -6.95 7.74 -7.33
CA MET A 52 -5.65 8.24 -7.80
C MET A 52 -4.69 8.40 -6.64
N ILE A 53 -3.42 8.14 -6.94
CA ILE A 53 -2.33 8.42 -6.04
C ILE A 53 -1.55 9.57 -6.67
N LYS A 54 -1.38 10.66 -5.91
CA LYS A 54 -0.58 11.78 -6.41
C LYS A 54 0.83 11.34 -6.75
N SER A 55 1.43 12.03 -7.70
CA SER A 55 2.80 11.73 -8.16
C SER A 55 3.85 11.75 -7.05
N ASN A 56 3.59 12.50 -5.96
CA ASN A 56 4.44 12.49 -4.78
C ASN A 56 4.14 11.33 -3.83
N LEU A 57 3.11 10.53 -4.11
CA LEU A 57 2.66 9.38 -3.33
C LEU A 57 2.21 9.74 -1.90
N ASP A 58 1.78 10.99 -1.69
CA ASP A 58 1.38 11.48 -0.37
C ASP A 58 -0.12 11.49 -0.15
N THR A 59 -0.91 11.35 -1.20
CA THR A 59 -2.37 11.47 -1.10
C THR A 59 -3.05 10.48 -2.04
N VAL A 60 -4.08 9.82 -1.52
CA VAL A 60 -4.96 8.95 -2.31
C VAL A 60 -6.33 9.61 -2.37
N TYR A 61 -6.89 9.76 -3.56
CA TYR A 61 -8.22 10.32 -3.74
C TYR A 61 -8.95 9.66 -4.90
N SER A 62 -10.28 9.68 -4.82
CA SER A 62 -11.14 9.10 -5.86
C SER A 62 -11.12 9.95 -7.13
N ALA A 63 -11.63 9.36 -8.21
CA ALA A 63 -11.79 10.11 -9.47
C ALA A 63 -12.68 11.35 -9.32
N GLN A 64 -13.53 11.38 -8.28
CA GLN A 64 -14.36 12.53 -7.95
C GLN A 64 -13.69 13.54 -7.01
N GLY A 65 -12.42 13.31 -6.68
CA GLY A 65 -11.65 14.20 -5.85
C GLY A 65 -11.81 14.01 -4.34
N GLN A 66 -12.47 12.97 -3.89
CA GLN A 66 -12.58 12.67 -2.45
C GLN A 66 -11.28 12.09 -1.93
N ILE A 67 -10.73 12.70 -0.89
CA ILE A 67 -9.51 12.25 -0.23
C ILE A 67 -9.84 11.08 0.68
N SER A 68 -8.96 10.07 0.72
CA SER A 68 -9.12 8.94 1.63
C SER A 68 -9.01 9.40 3.09
N ASP A 69 -9.96 8.97 3.92
CA ASP A 69 -9.95 9.29 5.36
C ASP A 69 -8.80 8.60 6.10
N ILE A 70 -8.37 7.47 5.59
CA ILE A 70 -7.24 6.72 6.16
C ILE A 70 -6.14 6.69 5.12
N PHE A 71 -4.99 7.20 5.52
CA PHE A 71 -3.82 7.26 4.65
C PHE A 71 -2.58 7.17 5.53
N VAL A 72 -1.85 6.08 5.40
CA VAL A 72 -0.51 5.93 5.98
C VAL A 72 0.42 5.39 4.92
N ALA A 73 1.63 5.87 4.91
CA ALA A 73 2.59 5.52 3.86
C ALA A 73 4.00 5.42 4.43
N ASP A 74 4.78 4.52 3.88
CA ASP A 74 6.19 4.36 4.20
C ASP A 74 6.91 3.68 3.04
N TRP A 75 8.21 3.58 3.15
CA TRP A 75 9.08 2.92 2.17
C TRP A 75 9.46 1.53 2.67
N THR A 76 9.58 0.57 1.76
CA THR A 76 10.11 -0.74 2.12
C THR A 76 11.61 -0.66 2.45
N ASP A 77 12.03 -1.50 3.38
CA ASP A 77 13.43 -1.70 3.72
C ASP A 77 14.12 -2.65 2.72
N ASP A 78 15.35 -3.04 3.04
CA ASP A 78 16.14 -3.94 2.18
C ASP A 78 15.55 -5.33 2.05
N ASN A 79 14.63 -5.71 2.94
CA ASN A 79 13.90 -6.97 2.89
C ASN A 79 12.56 -6.85 2.18
N GLY A 80 12.27 -5.69 1.60
CA GLY A 80 10.99 -5.43 0.96
C GLY A 80 9.83 -5.20 1.91
N ARG A 81 10.12 -4.86 3.17
CA ARG A 81 9.13 -4.80 4.25
C ARG A 81 8.89 -3.38 4.71
N ALA A 82 7.62 -3.03 4.88
CA ALA A 82 7.18 -1.79 5.54
C ALA A 82 6.18 -2.15 6.64
N GLU A 83 6.30 -1.55 7.81
CA GLU A 83 5.42 -1.80 8.96
C GLU A 83 4.68 -0.54 9.37
N PHE A 84 3.42 -0.72 9.74
CA PHE A 84 2.55 0.36 10.21
C PHE A 84 1.89 -0.05 11.51
N THR A 85 1.94 0.82 12.51
CA THR A 85 1.20 0.64 13.76
C THR A 85 -0.13 1.37 13.63
N LEU A 86 -1.22 0.64 13.83
CA LEU A 86 -2.58 1.18 13.68
C LEU A 86 -3.32 1.14 15.00
N PRO A 87 -4.33 2.00 15.19
CA PRO A 87 -5.06 2.07 16.46
C PRO A 87 -5.98 0.89 16.69
N LEU A 88 -6.43 0.22 15.63
CA LEU A 88 -7.35 -0.91 15.72
C LEU A 88 -7.28 -1.78 14.47
N GLY A 89 -7.88 -2.96 14.53
CA GLY A 89 -8.02 -3.83 13.37
C GLY A 89 -8.98 -3.22 12.33
N MET A 90 -8.68 -3.43 11.07
CA MET A 90 -9.50 -2.90 9.98
C MET A 90 -9.09 -3.54 8.65
N ILE A 91 -9.95 -3.43 7.66
CA ILE A 91 -9.64 -3.86 6.30
C ILE A 91 -9.25 -2.63 5.49
N LEU A 92 -8.05 -2.65 4.93
CA LEU A 92 -7.54 -1.54 4.13
C LEU A 92 -7.07 -2.02 2.76
N ASN A 93 -7.06 -1.10 1.82
CA ASN A 93 -6.40 -1.30 0.53
C ASN A 93 -4.91 -1.00 0.68
N VAL A 94 -4.10 -1.75 -0.03
CA VAL A 94 -2.64 -1.57 -0.07
C VAL A 94 -2.24 -1.28 -1.51
N SER A 95 -1.48 -0.23 -1.69
CA SER A 95 -0.85 0.06 -2.98
C SER A 95 0.66 0.17 -2.78
N ALA A 96 1.41 -0.46 -3.65
CA ALA A 96 2.87 -0.38 -3.63
C ALA A 96 3.36 0.13 -4.97
N LEU A 97 4.24 1.12 -4.95
CA LEU A 97 4.80 1.72 -6.15
C LEU A 97 6.32 1.65 -6.08
N TRP A 98 6.92 1.23 -7.17
CA TRP A 98 8.36 1.12 -7.29
C TRP A 98 8.82 1.83 -8.54
N GLN A 99 9.70 2.79 -8.35
CA GLN A 99 10.31 3.51 -9.45
C GLN A 99 11.58 2.77 -9.89
N VAL A 100 11.49 2.10 -11.03
CA VAL A 100 12.59 1.31 -11.58
C VAL A 100 13.70 2.23 -12.12
N ASP A 101 13.27 3.29 -12.81
CA ASP A 101 14.16 4.37 -13.27
C ASP A 101 13.34 5.66 -13.43
N ASN A 102 13.92 6.72 -13.96
CA ASN A 102 13.24 8.02 -14.07
C ASN A 102 11.98 8.00 -14.93
N ASN A 103 11.81 6.98 -15.77
CA ASN A 103 10.70 6.90 -16.73
C ASN A 103 9.80 5.70 -16.51
N ILE A 104 10.19 4.76 -15.65
CA ILE A 104 9.47 3.50 -15.48
C ILE A 104 9.06 3.34 -14.03
N GLU A 105 7.74 3.30 -13.81
CA GLU A 105 7.14 2.96 -12.53
C GLU A 105 6.38 1.65 -12.66
N ARG A 106 6.39 0.88 -11.59
CA ARG A 106 5.64 -0.37 -11.48
C ARG A 106 4.78 -0.32 -10.24
N MET A 107 3.66 -0.99 -10.28
CA MET A 107 2.70 -0.95 -9.20
C MET A 107 2.13 -2.33 -8.91
N GLY A 108 1.83 -2.54 -7.64
CA GLY A 108 1.04 -3.66 -7.18
C GLY A 108 -0.02 -3.20 -6.19
N ALA A 109 -1.06 -3.99 -6.01
CA ALA A 109 -2.13 -3.68 -5.09
C ALA A 109 -2.65 -4.96 -4.44
N ASN A 110 -3.21 -4.80 -3.25
CA ASN A 110 -3.83 -5.89 -2.51
C ASN A 110 -4.76 -5.32 -1.44
N ILE A 111 -5.37 -6.20 -0.67
CA ILE A 111 -6.20 -5.86 0.48
C ILE A 111 -5.60 -6.55 1.69
N ILE A 112 -5.52 -5.83 2.81
CA ILE A 112 -5.06 -6.41 4.07
C ILE A 112 -6.19 -6.37 5.09
N ASN A 113 -6.44 -7.52 5.74
CA ASN A 113 -7.38 -7.63 6.85
C ASN A 113 -6.58 -7.63 8.15
N ILE A 114 -6.43 -6.45 8.73
CA ILE A 114 -5.58 -6.21 9.89
C ILE A 114 -6.32 -6.69 11.15
N LYS A 115 -5.68 -7.59 11.88
CA LYS A 115 -6.23 -8.15 13.13
C LYS A 115 -5.73 -7.36 14.33
N GLU A 116 -6.66 -6.94 15.18
CA GLU A 116 -6.31 -6.19 16.37
C GLU A 116 -5.43 -7.00 17.31
N GLY A 117 -4.38 -6.37 17.83
CA GLY A 117 -3.44 -7.00 18.76
C GLY A 117 -2.51 -8.03 18.12
N GLU A 118 -2.40 -8.05 16.80
CA GLU A 118 -1.57 -8.99 16.07
C GLU A 118 -0.71 -8.28 15.04
N ILE A 119 0.31 -8.98 14.54
CA ILE A 119 1.05 -8.58 13.35
C ILE A 119 0.41 -9.31 12.17
N THR A 120 -0.21 -8.56 11.29
CA THR A 120 -0.80 -9.11 10.06
C THR A 120 0.13 -8.80 8.89
N THR A 121 0.57 -9.84 8.21
CA THR A 121 1.48 -9.71 7.06
C THR A 121 0.72 -9.91 5.76
N GLN A 122 0.91 -9.01 4.81
CA GLN A 122 0.34 -9.11 3.47
C GLN A 122 1.42 -8.90 2.43
N VAL A 123 1.50 -9.81 1.48
CA VAL A 123 2.40 -9.69 0.34
C VAL A 123 1.73 -8.89 -0.77
N VAL A 124 2.46 -7.98 -1.36
CA VAL A 124 2.06 -7.25 -2.57
C VAL A 124 3.08 -7.57 -3.66
N GLU A 125 2.60 -8.11 -4.77
CA GLU A 125 3.44 -8.44 -5.90
C GLU A 125 3.43 -7.30 -6.91
N ILE A 126 4.62 -6.87 -7.31
CA ILE A 126 4.80 -5.91 -8.39
C ILE A 126 5.35 -6.66 -9.58
N ARG A 127 4.59 -6.70 -10.68
CA ARG A 127 5.01 -7.38 -11.90
C ARG A 127 5.85 -6.48 -12.78
N ASN A 128 6.83 -7.08 -13.37
CA ASN A 128 7.67 -6.41 -14.38
C ASN A 128 6.98 -6.29 -15.72
#